data_a728ca81fe6de63228f267a3e7ad2c75
#
_entry.id   a728ca81fe6de63228f267a3e7ad2c75
#
_cell.length_a   1.000
_cell.length_b   1.000
_cell.length_c   1.000
_cell.angle_alpha   90.00
_cell.angle_beta   90.00
_cell.angle_gamma   90.00
#
_symmetry.space_group_name_H-M   'P 1'
#
loop_
_entity.id
_entity.type
_entity.pdbx_description
1 polymer ?
#
loop_
_entity_poly.entity_id
_entity_poly.type
_entity_poly.pdbx_seq_one_letter_code
_entity_poly.pdbx_strand_id
1 'polypeptide(L)'
;MAQSPLVGIIMGSKSDAEVMAACAAQLEEFGVPFEVVVASAHRNPDRVHEWASTASERGLLVLIAAAGKAAHLGGVVAAFTPLPVIAVPMKTSDLGGLDSLLSMVQMPTGVPVACVAINGAKNAAILATQILGSALPEYRERILEYKRSLAKP
;
A
#
# COMPACT_ATOMS: atom_id res chain seq x y z
N MET A 1 -4.75 -17.60 18.10
CA MET A 1 -4.17 -16.25 18.21
C MET A 1 -4.15 -15.61 16.81
N ALA A 2 -4.52 -14.35 16.72
CA ALA A 2 -4.39 -13.64 15.46
C ALA A 2 -2.91 -13.53 15.07
N GLN A 3 -2.58 -13.77 13.79
CA GLN A 3 -1.22 -13.56 13.29
C GLN A 3 -0.89 -12.07 13.32
N SER A 4 0.36 -11.74 13.67
CA SER A 4 0.85 -10.36 13.57
C SER A 4 0.77 -9.87 12.12
N PRO A 5 0.34 -8.63 11.87
CA PRO A 5 0.24 -8.11 10.51
C PRO A 5 1.62 -8.03 9.84
N LEU A 6 1.67 -8.43 8.57
CA LEU A 6 2.85 -8.33 7.70
C LEU A 6 2.76 -7.15 6.73
N VAL A 7 1.54 -6.71 6.42
CA VAL A 7 1.29 -5.57 5.53
C VAL A 7 0.53 -4.50 6.28
N GLY A 8 0.99 -3.26 6.20
CA GLY A 8 0.27 -2.10 6.73
C GLY A 8 -0.39 -1.31 5.60
N ILE A 9 -1.68 -0.98 5.75
CA ILE A 9 -2.41 -0.12 4.84
C ILE A 9 -2.71 1.19 5.56
N ILE A 10 -2.34 2.31 4.96
CA ILE A 10 -2.69 3.64 5.43
C ILE A 10 -3.45 4.40 4.34
N MET A 11 -4.55 5.03 4.72
CA MET A 11 -5.37 5.86 3.85
C MET A 11 -5.38 7.30 4.37
N GLY A 12 -5.22 8.27 3.48
CA GLY A 12 -5.25 9.68 3.84
C GLY A 12 -6.64 10.20 4.26
N SER A 13 -7.70 9.50 3.83
CA SER A 13 -9.09 9.85 4.13
C SER A 13 -9.96 8.60 4.20
N LYS A 14 -11.05 8.67 4.98
CA LYS A 14 -12.10 7.63 5.00
C LYS A 14 -12.77 7.45 3.64
N SER A 15 -12.77 8.47 2.79
CA SER A 15 -13.30 8.40 1.43
C SER A 15 -12.55 7.42 0.52
N ASP A 16 -11.32 7.07 0.85
CA ASP A 16 -10.52 6.11 0.10
C ASP A 16 -10.88 4.65 0.42
N ALA A 17 -11.64 4.42 1.48
CA ALA A 17 -11.94 3.07 2.00
C ALA A 17 -12.70 2.19 0.99
N GLU A 18 -13.60 2.76 0.20
CA GLU A 18 -14.37 2.02 -0.81
C GLU A 18 -13.45 1.41 -1.86
N VAL A 19 -12.51 2.18 -2.40
CA VAL A 19 -11.53 1.69 -3.38
C VAL A 19 -10.55 0.71 -2.72
N MET A 20 -10.08 1.03 -1.51
CA MET A 20 -9.10 0.21 -0.80
C MET A 20 -9.68 -1.09 -0.24
N ALA A 21 -10.99 -1.26 -0.21
CA ALA A 21 -11.63 -2.53 0.13
C ALA A 21 -11.16 -3.68 -0.80
N ALA A 22 -10.88 -3.39 -2.07
CA ALA A 22 -10.34 -4.38 -3.01
C ALA A 22 -8.91 -4.83 -2.64
N CYS A 23 -8.11 -3.95 -2.04
CA CYS A 23 -6.79 -4.30 -1.50
C CYS A 23 -6.92 -5.26 -0.32
N ALA A 24 -7.75 -4.91 0.67
CA ALA A 24 -7.99 -5.75 1.83
C ALA A 24 -8.51 -7.14 1.44
N ALA A 25 -9.53 -7.20 0.57
CA ALA A 25 -10.10 -8.46 0.09
C ALA A 25 -9.05 -9.35 -0.61
N GLN A 26 -8.15 -8.76 -1.41
CA GLN A 26 -7.10 -9.53 -2.07
C GLN A 26 -6.04 -10.05 -1.09
N LEU A 27 -5.69 -9.28 -0.06
CA LEU A 27 -4.80 -9.76 1.01
C LEU A 27 -5.44 -10.90 1.80
N GLU A 28 -6.73 -10.79 2.11
CA GLU A 28 -7.50 -11.88 2.75
C GLU A 28 -7.51 -13.15 1.91
N GLU A 29 -7.77 -13.04 0.60
CA GLU A 29 -7.75 -14.17 -0.35
C GLU A 29 -6.38 -14.86 -0.35
N PHE A 30 -5.29 -14.10 -0.29
CA PHE A 30 -3.94 -14.65 -0.17
C PHE A 30 -3.56 -15.08 1.24
N GLY A 31 -4.43 -14.86 2.24
CA GLY A 31 -4.15 -15.15 3.65
C GLY A 31 -2.98 -14.36 4.20
N VAL A 32 -2.77 -13.15 3.72
CA VAL A 32 -1.77 -12.22 4.23
C VAL A 32 -2.36 -11.43 5.39
N PRO A 33 -1.81 -11.52 6.60
CA PRO A 33 -2.28 -10.71 7.72
C PRO A 33 -1.89 -9.24 7.52
N PHE A 34 -2.84 -8.33 7.77
CA PHE A 34 -2.64 -6.89 7.56
C PHE A 34 -3.35 -6.06 8.62
N GLU A 35 -2.95 -4.80 8.73
CA GLU A 35 -3.64 -3.76 9.50
C GLU A 35 -4.05 -2.60 8.60
N VAL A 36 -5.07 -1.85 9.01
CA VAL A 36 -5.57 -0.68 8.28
C VAL A 36 -5.65 0.53 9.21
N VAL A 37 -5.09 1.65 8.77
CA VAL A 37 -5.11 2.92 9.49
C VAL A 37 -5.59 4.04 8.57
N VAL A 38 -6.33 4.99 9.12
CA VAL A 38 -6.69 6.24 8.44
C VAL A 38 -5.97 7.40 9.13
N ALA A 39 -5.08 8.06 8.39
CA ALA A 39 -4.37 9.25 8.86
C ALA A 39 -3.90 10.10 7.67
N SER A 40 -4.12 11.40 7.74
CA SER A 40 -3.71 12.36 6.72
C SER A 40 -2.32 12.90 7.03
N ALA A 41 -1.43 12.87 6.04
CA ALA A 41 -0.10 13.48 6.17
C ALA A 41 -0.15 15.01 6.41
N HIS A 42 -1.20 15.67 5.92
CA HIS A 42 -1.37 17.13 6.08
C HIS A 42 -2.11 17.52 7.35
N ARG A 43 -3.11 16.72 7.77
CA ARG A 43 -3.98 17.04 8.90
C ARG A 43 -3.58 16.37 10.21
N ASN A 44 -2.90 15.25 10.15
CA ASN A 44 -2.39 14.50 11.30
C ASN A 44 -1.00 13.91 11.03
N PRO A 45 0.02 14.76 10.78
CA PRO A 45 1.36 14.32 10.42
C PRO A 45 2.04 13.49 11.50
N ASP A 46 1.83 13.80 12.77
CA ASP A 46 2.45 13.07 13.89
C ASP A 46 2.01 11.62 13.94
N ARG A 47 0.73 11.36 13.68
CA ARG A 47 0.22 9.97 13.62
C ARG A 47 0.80 9.20 12.44
N VAL A 48 0.97 9.84 11.30
CA VAL A 48 1.61 9.22 10.12
C VAL A 48 3.08 8.90 10.42
N HIS A 49 3.80 9.83 11.03
CA HIS A 49 5.19 9.65 11.45
C HIS A 49 5.31 8.46 12.43
N GLU A 50 4.54 8.45 13.51
CA GLU A 50 4.56 7.38 14.50
C GLU A 50 4.28 6.01 13.88
N TRP A 51 3.22 5.93 13.06
CA TRP A 51 2.83 4.67 12.41
C TRP A 51 3.91 4.15 11.46
N ALA A 52 4.51 5.01 10.63
CA ALA A 52 5.52 4.62 9.66
C ALA A 52 6.86 4.28 10.31
N SER A 53 7.31 5.06 11.29
CA SER A 53 8.61 4.86 11.95
C SER A 53 8.64 3.61 12.83
N THR A 54 7.52 3.21 13.42
CA THR A 54 7.42 2.00 14.26
C THR A 54 7.04 0.73 13.48
N ALA A 55 6.70 0.86 12.19
CA ALA A 55 6.16 -0.25 11.40
C ALA A 55 7.06 -1.48 11.37
N SER A 56 8.35 -1.31 11.16
CA SER A 56 9.33 -2.41 11.12
C SER A 56 9.43 -3.12 12.48
N GLU A 57 9.44 -2.37 13.58
CA GLU A 57 9.52 -2.93 14.94
C GLU A 57 8.26 -3.72 15.30
N ARG A 58 7.10 -3.34 14.73
CA ARG A 58 5.83 -4.05 14.90
C ARG A 58 5.72 -5.31 14.03
N GLY A 59 6.72 -5.60 13.20
CA GLY A 59 6.77 -6.80 12.35
C GLY A 59 6.19 -6.63 10.96
N LEU A 60 5.80 -5.42 10.57
CA LEU A 60 5.39 -5.14 9.19
C LEU A 60 6.58 -5.26 8.24
N LEU A 61 6.32 -5.73 7.02
CA LEU A 61 7.34 -5.94 5.99
C LEU A 61 7.11 -5.08 4.75
N VAL A 62 5.86 -4.66 4.51
CA VAL A 62 5.47 -3.83 3.36
C VAL A 62 4.38 -2.86 3.80
N LEU A 63 4.46 -1.61 3.34
CA LEU A 63 3.44 -0.60 3.59
C LEU A 63 2.75 -0.20 2.29
N ILE A 64 1.44 -0.01 2.35
CA ILE A 64 0.60 0.46 1.23
C ILE A 64 -0.03 1.77 1.66
N ALA A 65 0.16 2.82 0.87
CA ALA A 65 -0.37 4.15 1.15
C ALA A 65 -1.28 4.63 0.02
N ALA A 66 -2.52 4.99 0.36
CA ALA A 66 -3.53 5.49 -0.57
C ALA A 66 -3.88 6.94 -0.27
N ALA A 67 -3.87 7.80 -1.27
CA ALA A 67 -4.25 9.20 -1.15
C ALA A 67 -4.67 9.80 -2.49
N GLY A 68 -5.43 10.88 -2.44
CA GLY A 68 -5.87 11.64 -3.61
C GLY A 68 -5.35 13.07 -3.61
N LYS A 69 -5.52 13.76 -4.73
CA LYS A 69 -5.11 15.16 -4.99
C LYS A 69 -3.61 15.36 -4.76
N ALA A 70 -3.20 16.27 -3.88
CA ALA A 70 -1.81 16.42 -3.42
C ALA A 70 -1.44 15.21 -2.54
N ALA A 71 -1.27 14.07 -3.16
CA ALA A 71 -1.16 12.75 -2.52
C ALA A 71 0.26 12.52 -1.95
N HIS A 72 0.66 13.32 -0.98
CA HIS A 72 2.00 13.29 -0.37
C HIS A 72 2.19 12.12 0.62
N LEU A 73 1.11 11.44 1.02
CA LEU A 73 1.13 10.42 2.07
C LEU A 73 2.16 9.31 1.79
N GLY A 74 2.20 8.77 0.58
CA GLY A 74 3.14 7.70 0.22
C GLY A 74 4.60 8.11 0.37
N GLY A 75 4.95 9.31 -0.10
CA GLY A 75 6.30 9.86 0.03
C GLY A 75 6.67 10.18 1.49
N VAL A 76 5.72 10.70 2.27
CA VAL A 76 5.92 10.96 3.70
C VAL A 76 6.16 9.66 4.46
N VAL A 77 5.35 8.64 4.23
CA VAL A 77 5.54 7.31 4.83
C VAL A 77 6.91 6.74 4.45
N ALA A 78 7.28 6.79 3.18
CA ALA A 78 8.56 6.28 2.69
C ALA A 78 9.78 6.99 3.33
N ALA A 79 9.62 8.26 3.69
CA ALA A 79 10.68 9.03 4.36
C ALA A 79 10.94 8.56 5.80
N PHE A 80 9.96 7.93 6.45
CA PHE A 80 10.03 7.55 7.86
C PHE A 80 10.25 6.05 8.11
N THR A 81 10.25 5.22 7.07
CA THR A 81 10.36 3.77 7.22
C THR A 81 11.49 3.20 6.36
N PRO A 82 12.20 2.16 6.82
CA PRO A 82 13.11 1.39 5.95
C PRO A 82 12.37 0.38 5.06
N LEU A 83 11.04 0.19 5.26
CA LEU A 83 10.25 -0.80 4.53
C LEU A 83 9.89 -0.32 3.13
N PRO A 84 9.69 -1.23 2.17
CA PRO A 84 9.15 -0.86 0.87
C PRO A 84 7.74 -0.29 1.00
N VAL A 85 7.47 0.80 0.27
CA VAL A 85 6.17 1.48 0.24
C VAL A 85 5.58 1.39 -1.15
N ILE A 86 4.33 0.94 -1.21
CA ILE A 86 3.51 0.90 -2.42
C ILE A 86 2.46 2.00 -2.31
N ALA A 87 2.37 2.87 -3.30
CA ALA A 87 1.39 3.93 -3.35
C ALA A 87 0.25 3.62 -4.32
N VAL A 88 -0.97 3.89 -3.86
CA VAL A 88 -2.20 3.78 -4.65
C VAL A 88 -2.74 5.19 -4.89
N PRO A 89 -2.53 5.77 -6.08
CA PRO A 89 -3.10 7.08 -6.40
C PRO A 89 -4.60 6.96 -6.59
N MET A 90 -5.36 7.79 -5.87
CA MET A 90 -6.81 7.82 -5.98
C MET A 90 -7.25 8.67 -7.18
N LYS A 91 -8.29 8.19 -7.89
CA LYS A 91 -8.98 9.01 -8.88
C LYS A 91 -9.60 10.23 -8.19
N THR A 92 -9.47 11.39 -8.81
CA THR A 92 -10.00 12.66 -8.30
C THR A 92 -10.95 13.30 -9.29
N SER A 93 -11.91 14.10 -8.78
CA SER A 93 -12.92 14.79 -9.59
C SER A 93 -12.32 15.88 -10.48
N ASP A 94 -11.24 16.54 -10.02
CA ASP A 94 -10.69 17.72 -10.70
C ASP A 94 -9.75 17.34 -11.86
N LEU A 95 -8.77 16.46 -11.60
CA LEU A 95 -7.72 16.08 -12.56
C LEU A 95 -7.72 14.57 -12.88
N GLY A 96 -8.78 13.85 -12.52
CA GLY A 96 -8.94 12.43 -12.88
C GLY A 96 -7.96 11.48 -12.20
N GLY A 97 -7.19 11.94 -11.24
CA GLY A 97 -6.16 11.18 -10.54
C GLY A 97 -4.73 11.42 -11.06
N LEU A 98 -4.56 12.24 -12.10
CA LEU A 98 -3.22 12.62 -12.59
C LEU A 98 -2.42 13.35 -11.51
N ASP A 99 -3.07 14.22 -10.75
CA ASP A 99 -2.52 14.92 -9.59
C ASP A 99 -2.01 13.94 -8.52
N SER A 100 -2.80 12.93 -8.17
CA SER A 100 -2.41 11.88 -7.22
C SER A 100 -1.24 11.04 -7.73
N LEU A 101 -1.31 10.62 -9.00
CA LEU A 101 -0.28 9.82 -9.64
C LEU A 101 1.06 10.54 -9.67
N LEU A 102 1.08 11.80 -10.13
CA LEU A 102 2.32 12.58 -10.22
C LEU A 102 2.91 12.91 -8.84
N SER A 103 2.05 13.10 -7.83
CA SER A 103 2.50 13.31 -6.44
C SER A 103 3.21 12.07 -5.85
N MET A 104 2.88 10.87 -6.32
CA MET A 104 3.40 9.61 -5.78
C MET A 104 4.56 9.04 -6.59
N VAL A 105 4.57 9.25 -7.92
CA VAL A 105 5.53 8.58 -8.81
C VAL A 105 6.85 9.32 -8.99
N GLN A 106 6.85 10.66 -8.91
CA GLN A 106 8.02 11.50 -9.13
C GLN A 106 8.83 11.73 -7.83
N MET A 107 9.26 10.63 -7.20
CA MET A 107 10.02 10.68 -5.96
C MET A 107 11.50 11.02 -6.19
N PRO A 108 12.14 11.75 -5.26
CA PRO A 108 13.55 12.07 -5.35
C PRO A 108 14.43 10.84 -5.15
N THR A 109 15.66 10.91 -5.67
CA THR A 109 16.69 9.89 -5.42
C THR A 109 16.90 9.69 -3.92
N GLY A 110 16.87 8.45 -3.47
CA GLY A 110 17.05 8.07 -2.06
C GLY A 110 15.75 7.71 -1.33
N VAL A 111 14.59 8.16 -1.82
CA VAL A 111 13.28 7.86 -1.22
C VAL A 111 12.32 7.32 -2.30
N PRO A 112 12.50 6.08 -2.76
CA PRO A 112 11.64 5.49 -3.79
C PRO A 112 10.28 5.07 -3.24
N VAL A 113 9.26 5.15 -4.08
CA VAL A 113 7.92 4.61 -3.85
C VAL A 113 7.49 3.81 -5.07
N ALA A 114 7.00 2.59 -4.86
CA ALA A 114 6.43 1.77 -5.94
C ALA A 114 4.97 2.20 -6.17
N CYS A 115 4.69 2.87 -7.29
CA CYS A 115 3.36 3.38 -7.60
C CYS A 115 2.61 2.40 -8.52
N VAL A 116 1.39 2.02 -8.14
CA VAL A 116 0.46 1.26 -8.98
C VAL A 116 -0.46 2.20 -9.77
N ALA A 117 -1.30 1.66 -10.63
CA ALA A 117 -2.24 2.45 -11.41
C ALA A 117 -3.23 3.24 -10.54
N ILE A 118 -3.83 4.29 -11.10
CA ILE A 118 -4.92 5.05 -10.45
C ILE A 118 -6.02 4.08 -10.03
N ASN A 119 -6.44 4.13 -8.77
CA ASN A 119 -7.37 3.19 -8.14
C ASN A 119 -6.91 1.71 -8.17
N GLY A 120 -5.63 1.45 -8.39
CA GLY A 120 -5.07 0.10 -8.52
C GLY A 120 -4.91 -0.65 -7.19
N ALA A 121 -5.90 -0.58 -6.30
CA ALA A 121 -5.85 -1.14 -4.96
C ALA A 121 -5.57 -2.64 -4.94
N LYS A 122 -6.18 -3.41 -5.83
CA LYS A 122 -5.97 -4.85 -5.96
C LYS A 122 -4.51 -5.17 -6.34
N ASN A 123 -3.95 -4.43 -7.30
CA ASN A 123 -2.55 -4.60 -7.69
C ASN A 123 -1.56 -4.22 -6.57
N ALA A 124 -1.91 -3.28 -5.69
CA ALA A 124 -1.09 -2.99 -4.52
C ALA A 124 -0.98 -4.20 -3.59
N ALA A 125 -2.09 -4.89 -3.33
CA ALA A 125 -2.10 -6.12 -2.55
C ALA A 125 -1.28 -7.25 -3.21
N ILE A 126 -1.41 -7.41 -4.53
CA ILE A 126 -0.66 -8.41 -5.28
C ILE A 126 0.84 -8.10 -5.22
N LEU A 127 1.24 -6.86 -5.44
CA LEU A 127 2.64 -6.44 -5.37
C LEU A 127 3.21 -6.62 -3.95
N ALA A 128 2.45 -6.25 -2.91
CA ALA A 128 2.84 -6.50 -1.52
C ALA A 128 3.09 -7.99 -1.27
N THR A 129 2.19 -8.85 -1.74
CA THR A 129 2.33 -10.30 -1.60
C THR A 129 3.53 -10.85 -2.39
N GLN A 130 3.85 -10.27 -3.56
CA GLN A 130 5.05 -10.62 -4.32
C GLN A 130 6.33 -10.24 -3.56
N ILE A 131 6.34 -9.07 -2.91
CA ILE A 131 7.46 -8.64 -2.07
C ILE A 131 7.65 -9.61 -0.90
N LEU A 132 6.57 -9.98 -0.20
CA LEU A 132 6.62 -11.02 0.84
C LEU A 132 7.15 -12.35 0.28
N GLY A 133 6.70 -12.75 -0.90
CA GLY A 133 7.09 -14.00 -1.56
C GLY A 133 8.57 -14.06 -1.98
N SER A 134 9.29 -12.94 -1.98
CA SER A 134 10.74 -12.94 -2.22
C SER A 134 11.51 -13.63 -1.08
N ALA A 135 11.00 -13.58 0.16
CA ALA A 135 11.59 -14.17 1.35
C ALA A 135 10.75 -15.30 1.97
N LEU A 136 9.43 -15.26 1.81
CA LEU A 136 8.48 -16.19 2.43
C LEU A 136 7.87 -17.10 1.35
N PRO A 137 8.30 -18.37 1.25
CA PRO A 137 7.89 -19.28 0.16
C PRO A 137 6.38 -19.47 0.03
N GLU A 138 5.64 -19.48 1.13
CA GLU A 138 4.18 -19.65 1.13
C GLU A 138 3.46 -18.57 0.31
N TYR A 139 3.90 -17.33 0.34
CA TYR A 139 3.30 -16.25 -0.46
C TYR A 139 3.73 -16.31 -1.92
N ARG A 140 4.93 -16.78 -2.19
CA ARG A 140 5.39 -17.03 -3.56
C ARG A 140 4.53 -18.08 -4.26
N GLU A 141 4.22 -19.18 -3.58
CA GLU A 141 3.35 -20.23 -4.14
C GLU A 141 1.93 -19.71 -4.43
N ARG A 142 1.36 -18.89 -3.55
CA ARG A 142 0.06 -18.24 -3.76
C ARG A 142 0.05 -17.33 -4.98
N ILE A 143 1.10 -16.55 -5.17
CA ILE A 143 1.25 -15.70 -6.37
C ILE A 143 1.38 -16.54 -7.64
N LEU A 144 2.14 -17.64 -7.60
CA LEU A 144 2.25 -18.54 -8.75
C LEU A 144 0.90 -19.18 -9.12
N GLU A 145 0.14 -19.63 -8.13
CA GLU A 145 -1.20 -20.16 -8.33
C GLU A 145 -2.15 -19.10 -8.89
N TYR A 146 -2.15 -17.90 -8.33
CA TYR A 146 -2.95 -16.78 -8.82
C TYR A 146 -2.63 -16.46 -10.29
N LYS A 147 -1.35 -16.35 -10.66
CA LYS A 147 -0.96 -16.10 -12.05
C LYS A 147 -1.38 -17.21 -13.00
N ARG A 148 -1.32 -18.47 -12.56
CA ARG A 148 -1.87 -19.61 -13.36
C ARG A 148 -3.38 -19.48 -13.57
N SER A 149 -4.12 -18.99 -12.57
CA SER A 149 -5.57 -18.76 -12.70
C SER A 149 -5.91 -17.68 -13.71
N LEU A 150 -5.09 -16.63 -13.80
CA LEU A 150 -5.27 -15.55 -14.79
C LEU A 150 -5.03 -16.02 -16.24
N ALA A 151 -4.19 -17.03 -16.43
CA ALA A 151 -3.86 -17.55 -17.76
C ALA A 151 -4.90 -18.53 -18.31
N LYS A 152 -5.90 -18.93 -17.53
CA LYS A 152 -7.00 -19.77 -18.00
C LYS A 152 -7.99 -18.91 -18.78
N PRO A 153 -8.43 -19.36 -20.00
CA PRO A 153 -9.40 -18.62 -20.81
C PRO A 153 -10.78 -18.56 -20.15
#